data_7a19ba70da7ab5480988360dbcc277db
#
_entry.id   7a19ba70da7ab5480988360dbcc277db
#
_cell.length_a   1.000
_cell.length_b   1.000
_cell.length_c   1.000
_cell.angle_alpha   90.00
_cell.angle_beta   90.00
_cell.angle_gamma   90.00
#
_symmetry.space_group_name_H-M   'P 1'
#
loop_
_entity.id
_entity.type
_entity.pdbx_description
1 polymer ?
#
loop_
_entity_poly.entity_id
_entity_poly.type
_entity_poly.pdbx_seq_one_letter_code
_entity_poly.pdbx_strand_id
1 'polypeptide(L)'
;MIPELAYMMLACARIGAVHSIIFGGFSADSISGRILDCNSKFIITADEGVRGGKKIPLKKITDTALENCPDVKKCLVVKRTGEDISIIEGRDVFYDDLSKDVNSFCEPEVMSAEDPLFILYTSGSTGKPKGVLHTSGGYLVYASMTHEYVFNYNKGDIYWCTADIGWITGHSYIVYGPLSNGATTLMFEGVPNYPDFSRFWQIIDKHGVNIFYTAPTAIRALMREGDDYVKKTKR
;
A
#
# COMPACT_ATOMS: atom_id res chain seq x y z
N MET A 1 4.13 -1.57 3.71
CA MET A 1 4.72 -1.48 2.34
C MET A 1 5.48 -2.77 2.05
N ILE A 2 4.75 -3.89 1.97
CA ILE A 2 5.28 -5.23 1.68
C ILE A 2 4.62 -5.76 0.39
N PRO A 3 5.23 -6.70 -0.36
CA PRO A 3 4.70 -7.20 -1.63
C PRO A 3 3.27 -7.74 -1.52
N GLU A 4 2.94 -8.37 -0.40
CA GLU A 4 1.61 -8.93 -0.13
C GLU A 4 0.51 -7.86 -0.20
N LEU A 5 0.80 -6.60 0.18
CA LEU A 5 -0.17 -5.52 0.05
C LEU A 5 -0.57 -5.28 -1.42
N ALA A 6 0.41 -5.25 -2.32
CA ALA A 6 0.14 -5.12 -3.75
C ALA A 6 -0.59 -6.35 -4.31
N TYR A 7 -0.17 -7.55 -3.89
CA TYR A 7 -0.85 -8.80 -4.31
C TYR A 7 -2.32 -8.82 -3.88
N MET A 8 -2.62 -8.40 -2.66
CA MET A 8 -4.00 -8.37 -2.14
C MET A 8 -4.85 -7.34 -2.84
N MET A 9 -4.31 -6.16 -3.17
CA MET A 9 -5.03 -5.16 -4.00
C MET A 9 -5.41 -5.73 -5.36
N LEU A 10 -4.46 -6.35 -6.05
CA LEU A 10 -4.69 -6.95 -7.37
C LEU A 10 -5.58 -8.19 -7.29
N ALA A 11 -5.49 -8.98 -6.22
CA ALA A 11 -6.39 -10.10 -6.00
C ALA A 11 -7.83 -9.65 -5.79
N CYS A 12 -8.05 -8.58 -5.00
CA CYS A 12 -9.38 -7.99 -4.86
C CYS A 12 -9.92 -7.52 -6.21
N ALA A 13 -9.12 -6.77 -6.98
CA ALA A 13 -9.52 -6.33 -8.32
C ALA A 13 -9.87 -7.52 -9.24
N ARG A 14 -9.08 -8.61 -9.16
CA ARG A 14 -9.29 -9.80 -9.99
C ARG A 14 -10.60 -10.52 -9.72
N ILE A 15 -11.06 -10.54 -8.48
CA ILE A 15 -12.32 -11.21 -8.08
C ILE A 15 -13.50 -10.25 -7.95
N GLY A 16 -13.37 -9.00 -8.40
CA GLY A 16 -14.42 -7.99 -8.30
C GLY A 16 -14.72 -7.52 -6.87
N ALA A 17 -13.81 -7.75 -5.93
CA ALA A 17 -13.97 -7.32 -4.55
C ALA A 17 -13.48 -5.87 -4.36
N VAL A 18 -14.31 -5.04 -3.73
CA VAL A 18 -13.95 -3.66 -3.40
C VAL A 18 -12.99 -3.65 -2.22
N HIS A 19 -11.80 -3.09 -2.38
CA HIS A 19 -10.85 -2.96 -1.28
C HIS A 19 -10.80 -1.54 -0.71
N SER A 20 -10.34 -1.41 0.54
CA SER A 20 -10.06 -0.14 1.19
C SER A 20 -8.75 -0.25 1.96
N ILE A 21 -7.71 0.43 1.49
CA ILE A 21 -6.39 0.40 2.12
C ILE A 21 -6.31 1.43 3.22
N ILE A 22 -5.79 1.02 4.36
CA ILE A 22 -5.63 1.85 5.54
C ILE A 22 -4.13 2.00 5.83
N PHE A 23 -3.66 3.24 5.98
CA PHE A 23 -2.28 3.52 6.34
C PHE A 23 -1.92 2.89 7.70
N GLY A 24 -0.83 2.13 7.75
CA GLY A 24 -0.40 1.36 8.94
C GLY A 24 -0.02 2.20 10.17
N GLY A 25 0.02 3.53 10.03
CA GLY A 25 0.24 4.46 11.15
C GLY A 25 -1.04 4.98 11.81
N PHE A 26 -2.22 4.53 11.38
CA PHE A 26 -3.48 4.97 11.97
C PHE A 26 -3.79 4.27 13.30
N SER A 27 -4.55 4.97 14.17
CA SER A 27 -5.05 4.43 15.44
C SER A 27 -6.14 3.38 15.22
N ALA A 28 -6.39 2.56 16.24
CA ALA A 28 -7.46 1.57 16.26
C ALA A 28 -8.84 2.20 15.95
N ASP A 29 -9.16 3.36 16.55
CA ASP A 29 -10.41 4.09 16.28
C ASP A 29 -10.53 4.51 14.81
N SER A 30 -9.43 4.92 14.23
CA SER A 30 -9.37 5.31 12.82
C SER A 30 -9.61 4.12 11.89
N ILE A 31 -9.18 2.94 12.27
CA ILE A 31 -9.39 1.68 11.56
C ILE A 31 -10.84 1.23 11.71
N SER A 32 -11.35 1.14 12.95
CA SER A 32 -12.74 0.72 13.21
C SER A 32 -13.76 1.63 12.53
N GLY A 33 -13.54 2.94 12.56
CA GLY A 33 -14.42 3.88 11.88
C GLY A 33 -14.56 3.63 10.38
N ARG A 34 -13.47 3.27 9.70
CA ARG A 34 -13.49 2.92 8.26
C ARG A 34 -14.15 1.58 7.98
N ILE A 35 -13.88 0.58 8.82
CA ILE A 35 -14.49 -0.75 8.72
C ILE A 35 -16.02 -0.63 8.83
N LEU A 36 -16.50 0.13 9.79
CA LEU A 36 -17.92 0.34 10.02
C LEU A 36 -18.57 1.14 8.88
N ASP A 37 -17.92 2.19 8.41
CA ASP A 37 -18.44 3.05 7.34
C ASP A 37 -18.57 2.30 6.00
N CYS A 38 -17.56 1.48 5.61
CA CYS A 38 -17.62 0.69 4.39
C CYS A 38 -18.21 -0.72 4.58
N ASN A 39 -18.68 -1.05 5.79
CA ASN A 39 -19.28 -2.34 6.15
C ASN A 39 -18.39 -3.54 5.77
N SER A 40 -17.09 -3.42 5.99
CA SER A 40 -16.10 -4.44 5.64
C SER A 40 -16.28 -5.70 6.49
N LYS A 41 -16.26 -6.86 5.85
CA LYS A 41 -16.41 -8.18 6.52
C LYS A 41 -15.10 -8.93 6.66
N PHE A 42 -14.07 -8.47 5.98
CA PHE A 42 -12.75 -9.09 5.94
C PHE A 42 -11.68 -8.05 6.17
N ILE A 43 -10.66 -8.43 6.93
CA ILE A 43 -9.48 -7.61 7.17
C ILE A 43 -8.24 -8.38 6.78
N ILE A 44 -7.27 -7.68 6.21
CA ILE A 44 -5.93 -8.19 5.95
C ILE A 44 -4.95 -7.28 6.68
N THR A 45 -4.07 -7.86 7.47
CA THR A 45 -3.05 -7.14 8.22
C THR A 45 -1.73 -7.91 8.24
N ALA A 46 -0.67 -7.35 8.79
CA ALA A 46 0.55 -8.06 9.11
C ALA A 46 0.71 -8.18 10.63
N ASP A 47 1.58 -9.10 11.07
CA ASP A 47 1.98 -9.17 12.47
C ASP A 47 2.50 -7.80 12.94
N GLU A 48 3.51 -7.28 12.27
CA GLU A 48 4.08 -5.96 12.49
C GLU A 48 4.43 -5.29 11.17
N GLY A 49 4.60 -3.96 11.20
CA GLY A 49 5.25 -3.17 10.15
C GLY A 49 6.59 -2.66 10.63
N VAL A 50 7.50 -2.33 9.70
CA VAL A 50 8.80 -1.74 10.02
C VAL A 50 8.87 -0.32 9.45
N ARG A 51 9.16 0.67 10.30
CA ARG A 51 9.28 2.06 9.87
C ARG A 51 10.38 2.79 10.64
N GLY A 52 11.40 3.24 9.92
CA GLY A 52 12.51 4.00 10.54
C GLY A 52 13.22 3.25 11.68
N GLY A 53 13.41 1.94 11.51
CA GLY A 53 14.02 1.06 12.52
C GLY A 53 13.10 0.66 13.68
N LYS A 54 11.83 1.11 13.67
CA LYS A 54 10.86 0.76 14.71
C LYS A 54 9.86 -0.26 14.19
N LYS A 55 9.46 -1.20 15.04
CA LYS A 55 8.36 -2.11 14.82
C LYS A 55 7.03 -1.45 15.19
N ILE A 56 6.02 -1.63 14.36
CA ILE A 56 4.66 -1.14 14.57
C ILE A 56 3.76 -2.37 14.73
N PRO A 57 3.10 -2.58 15.87
CA PRO A 57 2.34 -3.79 16.17
C PRO A 57 0.98 -3.78 15.43
N LEU A 58 0.98 -4.00 14.11
CA LEU A 58 -0.20 -3.86 13.26
C LEU A 58 -1.34 -4.80 13.67
N LYS A 59 -1.03 -6.07 13.95
CA LYS A 59 -2.04 -7.05 14.40
C LYS A 59 -2.70 -6.63 15.71
N LYS A 60 -1.93 -6.16 16.68
CA LYS A 60 -2.45 -5.68 17.96
C LYS A 60 -3.37 -4.46 17.79
N ILE A 61 -2.98 -3.51 16.94
CA ILE A 61 -3.80 -2.32 16.64
C ILE A 61 -5.09 -2.74 15.93
N THR A 62 -5.00 -3.70 15.00
CA THR A 62 -6.14 -4.28 14.31
C THR A 62 -7.09 -4.98 15.29
N ASP A 63 -6.58 -5.78 16.22
CA ASP A 63 -7.40 -6.47 17.22
C ASP A 63 -8.20 -5.49 18.06
N THR A 64 -7.56 -4.42 18.55
CA THR A 64 -8.24 -3.35 19.28
C THR A 64 -9.34 -2.68 18.44
N ALA A 65 -9.07 -2.45 17.14
CA ALA A 65 -10.09 -1.90 16.24
C ALA A 65 -11.29 -2.83 16.08
N LEU A 66 -11.03 -4.15 15.99
CA LEU A 66 -12.06 -5.17 15.77
C LEU A 66 -12.97 -5.40 16.99
N GLU A 67 -12.59 -4.97 18.19
CA GLU A 67 -13.49 -4.97 19.35
C GLU A 67 -14.78 -4.19 19.08
N ASN A 68 -14.71 -3.16 18.24
CA ASN A 68 -15.84 -2.34 17.83
C ASN A 68 -16.46 -2.75 16.49
N CYS A 69 -16.00 -3.85 15.86
CA CYS A 69 -16.41 -4.28 14.52
C CYS A 69 -16.91 -5.73 14.51
N PRO A 70 -18.05 -6.03 15.17
CA PRO A 70 -18.52 -7.42 15.36
C PRO A 70 -18.86 -8.14 14.05
N ASP A 71 -19.09 -7.42 12.99
CA ASP A 71 -19.43 -7.96 11.68
C ASP A 71 -18.25 -8.47 10.86
N VAL A 72 -17.02 -8.21 11.29
CA VAL A 72 -15.81 -8.74 10.64
C VAL A 72 -15.71 -10.23 10.90
N LYS A 73 -15.72 -11.01 9.83
CA LYS A 73 -15.76 -12.48 9.90
C LYS A 73 -14.38 -13.12 9.93
N LYS A 74 -13.43 -12.53 9.21
CA LYS A 74 -12.08 -13.08 9.07
C LYS A 74 -11.03 -11.98 9.06
N CYS A 75 -9.89 -12.30 9.67
CA CYS A 75 -8.69 -11.49 9.63
C CYS A 75 -7.54 -12.34 9.08
N LEU A 76 -7.07 -12.00 7.89
CA LEU A 76 -5.92 -12.62 7.27
C LEU A 76 -4.64 -11.93 7.74
N VAL A 77 -3.68 -12.69 8.26
CA VAL A 77 -2.45 -12.17 8.84
C VAL A 77 -1.23 -12.61 8.06
N VAL A 78 -0.47 -11.63 7.58
CA VAL A 78 0.82 -11.85 6.92
C VAL A 78 1.94 -11.81 7.95
N LYS A 79 2.83 -12.79 7.95
CA LYS A 79 4.03 -12.81 8.79
C LYS A 79 5.12 -11.95 8.15
N ARG A 80 5.32 -10.73 8.67
CA ARG A 80 6.36 -9.81 8.19
C ARG A 80 7.62 -9.86 9.03
N THR A 81 7.52 -9.88 10.34
CA THR A 81 8.66 -9.91 11.26
C THR A 81 8.79 -11.26 11.97
N GLY A 82 7.74 -12.07 11.97
CA GLY A 82 7.69 -13.34 12.71
C GLY A 82 7.47 -13.14 14.21
N GLU A 83 6.95 -11.97 14.62
CA GLU A 83 6.62 -11.70 16.02
C GLU A 83 5.52 -12.64 16.51
N ASP A 84 5.61 -13.01 17.78
CA ASP A 84 4.57 -13.77 18.45
C ASP A 84 3.35 -12.86 18.68
N ILE A 85 2.22 -13.21 18.08
CA ILE A 85 1.00 -12.42 18.08
C ILE A 85 -0.18 -13.24 18.60
N SER A 86 -1.15 -12.55 19.18
CA SER A 86 -2.43 -13.18 19.56
C SER A 86 -3.21 -13.60 18.32
N ILE A 87 -3.70 -14.84 18.33
CA ILE A 87 -4.55 -15.42 17.27
C ILE A 87 -5.90 -15.76 17.88
N ILE A 88 -6.97 -15.22 17.32
CA ILE A 88 -8.34 -15.53 17.73
C ILE A 88 -8.86 -16.64 16.84
N GLU A 89 -9.09 -17.81 17.43
CA GLU A 89 -9.61 -18.99 16.73
C GLU A 89 -10.95 -18.68 16.05
N GLY A 90 -11.14 -19.20 14.85
CA GLY A 90 -12.33 -18.97 14.03
C GLY A 90 -12.35 -17.64 13.28
N ARG A 91 -11.60 -16.62 13.73
CA ARG A 91 -11.48 -15.32 13.04
C ARG A 91 -10.17 -15.18 12.26
N ASP A 92 -9.04 -15.46 12.90
CA ASP A 92 -7.71 -15.16 12.37
C ASP A 92 -7.13 -16.35 11.61
N VAL A 93 -6.51 -16.09 10.47
CA VAL A 93 -5.84 -17.10 9.65
C VAL A 93 -4.54 -16.52 9.10
N PHE A 94 -3.46 -17.29 9.12
CA PHE A 94 -2.23 -16.88 8.48
C PHE A 94 -2.30 -17.02 6.96
N TYR A 95 -1.77 -16.01 6.24
CA TYR A 95 -1.66 -16.03 4.80
C TYR A 95 -0.91 -17.24 4.27
N ASP A 96 0.22 -17.57 4.90
CA ASP A 96 1.06 -18.70 4.51
C ASP A 96 0.32 -20.04 4.61
N ASP A 97 -0.59 -20.18 5.57
CA ASP A 97 -1.36 -21.41 5.73
C ASP A 97 -2.45 -21.54 4.67
N LEU A 98 -3.14 -20.45 4.35
CA LEU A 98 -4.15 -20.45 3.29
C LEU A 98 -3.55 -20.63 1.89
N SER A 99 -2.36 -20.09 1.65
CA SER A 99 -1.76 -20.11 0.31
C SER A 99 -1.17 -21.44 -0.11
N LYS A 100 -0.97 -22.39 0.81
CA LYS A 100 -0.34 -23.69 0.54
C LYS A 100 -1.14 -24.57 -0.42
N ASP A 101 -2.46 -24.58 -0.26
CA ASP A 101 -3.34 -25.54 -0.91
C ASP A 101 -4.29 -24.91 -1.94
N VAL A 102 -3.99 -23.67 -2.37
CA VAL A 102 -4.81 -22.97 -3.37
C VAL A 102 -4.26 -23.16 -4.77
N ASN A 103 -5.17 -23.20 -5.75
CA ASN A 103 -4.77 -23.19 -7.16
C ASN A 103 -4.08 -21.87 -7.51
N SER A 104 -3.02 -21.95 -8.30
CA SER A 104 -2.30 -20.76 -8.81
C SER A 104 -3.09 -19.96 -9.86
N PHE A 105 -4.14 -20.54 -10.41
CA PHE A 105 -5.02 -19.89 -11.37
C PHE A 105 -6.37 -19.53 -10.75
N CYS A 106 -6.79 -18.29 -10.99
CA CYS A 106 -8.10 -17.77 -10.65
C CYS A 106 -8.62 -16.97 -11.85
N GLU A 107 -9.74 -17.37 -12.43
CA GLU A 107 -10.37 -16.63 -13.52
C GLU A 107 -10.72 -15.21 -13.07
N PRO A 108 -10.42 -14.16 -13.87
CA PRO A 108 -10.82 -12.81 -13.51
C PRO A 108 -12.32 -12.64 -13.64
N GLU A 109 -12.91 -11.95 -12.67
CA GLU A 109 -14.31 -11.54 -12.76
C GLU A 109 -14.50 -10.49 -13.86
N VAL A 110 -15.56 -10.61 -14.63
CA VAL A 110 -15.90 -9.64 -15.69
C VAL A 110 -16.54 -8.42 -15.07
N MET A 111 -15.84 -7.29 -15.11
CA MET A 111 -16.27 -6.03 -14.50
C MET A 111 -16.65 -4.99 -15.56
N SER A 112 -17.69 -4.21 -15.27
CA SER A 112 -18.02 -3.00 -16.02
C SER A 112 -17.04 -1.85 -15.66
N ALA A 113 -16.89 -0.89 -16.56
CA ALA A 113 -16.06 0.30 -16.31
C ALA A 113 -16.52 1.10 -15.07
N GLU A 114 -17.83 1.08 -14.79
CA GLU A 114 -18.45 1.78 -13.66
C GLU A 114 -18.52 0.95 -12.37
N ASP A 115 -18.10 -0.32 -12.41
CA ASP A 115 -18.10 -1.14 -11.21
C ASP A 115 -17.06 -0.65 -10.20
N PRO A 116 -17.40 -0.67 -8.90
CA PRO A 116 -16.50 -0.25 -7.82
C PRO A 116 -15.18 -1.02 -7.82
N LEU A 117 -14.07 -0.30 -7.65
CA LEU A 117 -12.74 -0.89 -7.53
C LEU A 117 -12.21 -0.77 -6.09
N PHE A 118 -12.23 0.43 -5.53
CA PHE A 118 -11.79 0.66 -4.17
C PHE A 118 -12.44 1.89 -3.53
N ILE A 119 -12.41 1.92 -2.19
CA ILE A 119 -12.77 3.08 -1.39
C ILE A 119 -11.53 3.62 -0.70
N LEU A 120 -11.24 4.90 -0.88
CA LEU A 120 -10.13 5.56 -0.19
C LEU A 120 -10.63 6.76 0.61
N TYR A 121 -10.21 6.84 1.88
CA TYR A 121 -10.68 7.85 2.80
C TYR A 121 -9.83 9.11 2.76
N THR A 122 -10.48 10.26 2.63
CA THR A 122 -9.87 11.59 2.75
C THR A 122 -10.12 12.18 4.14
N SER A 123 -9.33 13.18 4.52
CA SER A 123 -9.45 13.85 5.84
C SER A 123 -10.77 14.60 6.07
N GLY A 124 -11.59 14.78 5.04
CA GLY A 124 -12.90 15.45 5.13
C GLY A 124 -12.86 16.85 5.72
N SER A 125 -13.62 17.79 5.18
CA SER A 125 -13.73 19.16 5.70
C SER A 125 -14.46 19.26 7.05
N THR A 126 -15.18 18.20 7.44
CA THR A 126 -16.03 18.15 8.67
C THR A 126 -15.40 17.38 9.82
N GLY A 127 -14.10 17.04 9.73
CA GLY A 127 -13.37 16.27 10.74
C GLY A 127 -13.56 14.76 10.69
N LYS A 128 -14.64 14.24 10.09
CA LYS A 128 -14.79 12.80 9.84
C LYS A 128 -14.23 12.44 8.48
N PRO A 129 -13.43 11.35 8.36
CA PRO A 129 -12.99 10.86 7.08
C PRO A 129 -14.16 10.53 6.16
N LYS A 130 -14.04 10.87 4.87
CA LYS A 130 -15.04 10.55 3.84
C LYS A 130 -14.47 9.53 2.88
N GLY A 131 -15.18 8.42 2.67
CA GLY A 131 -14.84 7.41 1.69
C GLY A 131 -15.15 7.91 0.28
N VAL A 132 -14.14 7.93 -0.58
CA VAL A 132 -14.29 8.22 -2.00
C VAL A 132 -14.27 6.90 -2.75
N LEU A 133 -15.36 6.59 -3.45
CA LEU A 133 -15.46 5.40 -4.28
C LEU A 133 -14.81 5.67 -5.63
N HIS A 134 -13.90 4.82 -6.05
CA HIS A 134 -13.31 4.82 -7.38
C HIS A 134 -13.81 3.64 -8.19
N THR A 135 -14.19 3.89 -9.45
CA THR A 135 -14.65 2.86 -10.38
C THR A 135 -13.52 2.35 -11.26
N SER A 136 -13.69 1.14 -11.81
CA SER A 136 -12.60 0.39 -12.46
C SER A 136 -12.05 1.06 -13.71
N GLY A 137 -12.91 1.41 -14.67
CA GLY A 137 -12.48 1.85 -16.00
C GLY A 137 -11.84 3.23 -16.00
N GLY A 138 -12.57 4.24 -15.54
CA GLY A 138 -12.09 5.64 -15.57
C GLY A 138 -10.84 5.84 -14.73
N TYR A 139 -10.78 5.21 -13.56
CA TYR A 139 -9.58 5.29 -12.71
C TYR A 139 -8.35 4.65 -13.36
N LEU A 140 -8.50 3.43 -13.94
CA LEU A 140 -7.36 2.74 -14.54
C LEU A 140 -6.85 3.47 -15.79
N VAL A 141 -7.74 3.99 -16.63
CA VAL A 141 -7.35 4.84 -17.78
C VAL A 141 -6.54 6.04 -17.31
N TYR A 142 -7.03 6.76 -16.31
CA TYR A 142 -6.32 7.92 -15.76
C TYR A 142 -4.94 7.53 -15.21
N ALA A 143 -4.88 6.50 -14.37
CA ALA A 143 -3.63 6.08 -13.73
C ALA A 143 -2.59 5.60 -14.76
N SER A 144 -3.03 4.82 -15.75
CA SER A 144 -2.17 4.30 -16.82
C SER A 144 -1.62 5.42 -17.71
N MET A 145 -2.50 6.28 -18.24
CA MET A 145 -2.10 7.38 -19.14
C MET A 145 -1.20 8.39 -18.44
N THR A 146 -1.53 8.78 -17.21
CA THR A 146 -0.70 9.75 -16.48
C THR A 146 0.64 9.15 -16.09
N HIS A 147 0.71 7.86 -15.75
CA HIS A 147 1.99 7.21 -15.53
C HIS A 147 2.85 7.19 -16.80
N GLU A 148 2.28 6.85 -17.94
CA GLU A 148 3.03 6.79 -19.20
C GLU A 148 3.51 8.18 -19.64
N TYR A 149 2.59 9.14 -19.77
CA TYR A 149 2.89 10.44 -20.38
C TYR A 149 3.57 11.43 -19.43
N VAL A 150 3.12 11.53 -18.19
CA VAL A 150 3.67 12.51 -17.24
C VAL A 150 5.09 12.13 -16.81
N PHE A 151 5.35 10.85 -16.61
CA PHE A 151 6.67 10.36 -16.23
C PHE A 151 7.55 10.00 -17.42
N ASN A 152 7.03 10.09 -18.65
CA ASN A 152 7.74 9.72 -19.88
C ASN A 152 8.35 8.32 -19.75
N TYR A 153 7.54 7.38 -19.25
CA TYR A 153 7.96 6.02 -19.00
C TYR A 153 8.32 5.30 -20.29
N ASN A 154 9.48 4.67 -20.32
CA ASN A 154 9.93 3.80 -21.42
C ASN A 154 10.04 2.35 -20.93
N LYS A 155 9.72 1.41 -21.83
CA LYS A 155 9.80 -0.02 -21.50
C LYS A 155 11.21 -0.38 -21.04
N GLY A 156 11.30 -0.96 -19.85
CA GLY A 156 12.56 -1.35 -19.21
C GLY A 156 13.07 -0.36 -18.16
N ASP A 157 12.47 0.82 -18.05
CA ASP A 157 12.78 1.74 -16.97
C ASP A 157 12.34 1.14 -15.62
N ILE A 158 13.15 1.37 -14.59
CA ILE A 158 12.81 1.09 -13.22
C ILE A 158 12.22 2.36 -12.62
N TYR A 159 10.95 2.30 -12.29
CA TYR A 159 10.18 3.40 -11.73
C TYR A 159 10.05 3.26 -10.22
N TRP A 160 10.26 4.35 -9.49
CA TRP A 160 10.10 4.38 -8.04
C TRP A 160 9.29 5.57 -7.58
N CYS A 161 8.11 5.30 -7.01
CA CYS A 161 7.32 6.26 -6.26
C CYS A 161 7.50 6.01 -4.75
N THR A 162 7.86 7.05 -4.00
CA THR A 162 8.12 6.95 -2.55
C THR A 162 6.88 7.16 -1.67
N ALA A 163 5.71 7.29 -2.27
CA ALA A 163 4.46 7.37 -1.53
C ALA A 163 4.17 6.08 -0.77
N ASP A 164 3.26 6.15 0.19
CA ASP A 164 2.68 4.96 0.82
C ASP A 164 1.42 4.55 0.06
N ILE A 165 1.19 3.24 -0.10
CA ILE A 165 0.00 2.71 -0.79
C ILE A 165 -1.29 3.11 -0.06
N GLY A 166 -1.25 3.39 1.23
CA GLY A 166 -2.38 3.92 1.98
C GLY A 166 -2.93 5.28 1.49
N TRP A 167 -2.28 5.92 0.51
CA TRP A 167 -2.69 7.18 -0.11
C TRP A 167 -2.98 7.00 -1.59
N ILE A 168 -3.79 7.92 -2.17
CA ILE A 168 -4.15 7.84 -3.60
C ILE A 168 -2.92 7.85 -4.51
N THR A 169 -1.88 8.58 -4.16
CA THR A 169 -0.62 8.60 -4.91
C THR A 169 0.00 7.20 -4.97
N GLY A 170 -0.01 6.46 -3.85
CA GLY A 170 0.50 5.09 -3.81
C GLY A 170 -0.35 4.11 -4.62
N HIS A 171 -1.69 4.20 -4.53
CA HIS A 171 -2.59 3.42 -5.39
C HIS A 171 -2.26 3.64 -6.87
N SER A 172 -2.23 4.91 -7.30
CA SER A 172 -2.08 5.27 -8.71
C SER A 172 -0.69 5.03 -9.24
N TYR A 173 0.36 5.33 -8.45
CA TYR A 173 1.73 5.40 -8.96
C TYR A 173 2.73 4.45 -8.28
N ILE A 174 2.24 3.47 -7.50
CA ILE A 174 3.03 2.31 -7.11
C ILE A 174 2.41 1.05 -7.73
N VAL A 175 1.07 0.92 -7.70
CA VAL A 175 0.38 -0.29 -8.10
C VAL A 175 -0.27 -0.15 -9.48
N TYR A 176 -1.39 0.58 -9.58
CA TYR A 176 -2.25 0.51 -10.77
C TYR A 176 -1.62 1.09 -12.03
N GLY A 177 -1.09 2.30 -12.00
CA GLY A 177 -0.51 2.96 -13.18
C GLY A 177 0.74 2.24 -13.72
N PRO A 178 1.79 2.04 -12.90
CA PRO A 178 2.99 1.34 -13.35
C PRO A 178 2.71 -0.08 -13.86
N LEU A 179 1.93 -0.87 -13.11
CA LEU A 179 1.70 -2.27 -13.46
C LEU A 179 0.79 -2.42 -14.69
N SER A 180 -0.15 -1.51 -14.93
CA SER A 180 -0.96 -1.52 -16.17
C SER A 180 -0.12 -1.25 -17.42
N ASN A 181 1.01 -0.53 -17.27
CA ASN A 181 1.97 -0.26 -18.34
C ASN A 181 3.11 -1.30 -18.41
N GLY A 182 3.03 -2.37 -17.61
CA GLY A 182 4.08 -3.41 -17.55
C GLY A 182 5.41 -2.91 -17.00
N ALA A 183 5.39 -1.84 -16.19
CA ALA A 183 6.59 -1.25 -15.61
C ALA A 183 7.15 -2.08 -14.45
N THR A 184 8.47 -2.05 -14.30
CA THR A 184 9.11 -2.46 -13.06
C THR A 184 8.96 -1.35 -12.03
N THR A 185 8.07 -1.54 -11.05
CA THR A 185 7.85 -0.59 -9.96
C THR A 185 8.60 -1.02 -8.72
N LEU A 186 9.31 -0.09 -8.08
CA LEU A 186 10.00 -0.33 -6.81
C LEU A 186 9.10 0.12 -5.66
N MET A 187 8.91 -0.75 -4.69
CA MET A 187 8.18 -0.46 -3.46
C MET A 187 9.15 -0.49 -2.27
N PHE A 188 9.07 0.51 -1.40
CA PHE A 188 10.00 0.69 -0.31
C PHE A 188 9.31 0.75 1.06
N GLU A 189 9.62 -0.22 1.92
CA GLU A 189 9.23 -0.20 3.32
C GLU A 189 10.29 0.57 4.12
N GLY A 190 10.08 1.87 4.34
CA GLY A 190 11.05 2.67 5.05
C GLY A 190 10.72 4.16 5.05
N VAL A 191 11.70 4.94 5.49
CA VAL A 191 11.65 6.41 5.53
C VAL A 191 12.92 6.99 4.92
N PRO A 192 12.88 8.24 4.41
CA PRO A 192 14.01 8.83 3.68
C PRO A 192 15.26 9.07 4.51
N ASN A 193 15.12 9.15 5.83
CA ASN A 193 16.17 9.53 6.78
C ASN A 193 16.66 8.39 7.68
N TYR A 194 16.37 7.13 7.35
CA TYR A 194 16.85 5.98 8.10
C TYR A 194 17.54 4.94 7.19
N PRO A 195 18.73 4.46 7.52
CA PRO A 195 19.54 4.77 8.73
C PRO A 195 20.16 6.18 8.72
N ASP A 196 20.25 6.83 7.55
CA ASP A 196 20.70 8.20 7.36
C ASP A 196 20.07 8.86 6.14
N PHE A 197 20.34 10.13 5.88
CA PHE A 197 19.73 10.91 4.80
C PHE A 197 20.21 10.56 3.39
N SER A 198 21.16 9.63 3.24
CA SER A 198 21.56 9.09 1.93
C SER A 198 20.65 7.95 1.44
N ARG A 199 19.68 7.52 2.25
CA ARG A 199 18.90 6.30 2.02
C ARG A 199 18.23 6.25 0.64
N PHE A 200 17.58 7.31 0.20
CA PHE A 200 16.94 7.35 -1.11
C PHE A 200 17.95 7.22 -2.24
N TRP A 201 19.05 7.90 -2.13
CA TRP A 201 20.12 7.90 -3.13
C TRP A 201 20.79 6.53 -3.24
N GLN A 202 21.02 5.86 -2.11
CA GLN A 202 21.52 4.49 -2.08
C GLN A 202 20.57 3.50 -2.77
N ILE A 203 19.26 3.67 -2.61
CA ILE A 203 18.26 2.82 -3.28
C ILE A 203 18.27 3.07 -4.78
N ILE A 204 18.33 4.33 -5.20
CA ILE A 204 18.42 4.72 -6.62
C ILE A 204 19.65 4.06 -7.26
N ASP A 205 20.81 4.18 -6.65
CA ASP A 205 22.05 3.56 -7.14
C ASP A 205 21.97 2.03 -7.18
N LYS A 206 21.54 1.44 -6.06
CA LYS A 206 21.49 -0.02 -5.91
C LYS A 206 20.58 -0.69 -6.92
N HIS A 207 19.44 -0.09 -7.21
CA HIS A 207 18.41 -0.67 -8.08
C HIS A 207 18.38 -0.07 -9.49
N GLY A 208 19.27 0.88 -9.79
CA GLY A 208 19.32 1.51 -11.10
C GLY A 208 18.04 2.25 -11.48
N VAL A 209 17.42 2.94 -10.52
CA VAL A 209 16.15 3.67 -10.74
C VAL A 209 16.30 4.71 -11.82
N ASN A 210 15.47 4.64 -12.85
CA ASN A 210 15.46 5.59 -13.97
C ASN A 210 14.52 6.78 -13.68
N ILE A 211 13.35 6.49 -13.09
CA ILE A 211 12.33 7.49 -12.80
C ILE A 211 12.06 7.51 -11.29
N PHE A 212 12.32 8.65 -10.67
CA PHE A 212 12.14 8.85 -9.23
C PHE A 212 11.04 9.88 -8.96
N TYR A 213 9.94 9.42 -8.36
CA TYR A 213 8.81 10.26 -7.99
C TYR A 213 8.65 10.32 -6.47
N THR A 214 8.70 11.53 -5.91
CA THR A 214 8.61 11.72 -4.46
C THR A 214 7.85 13.00 -4.11
N ALA A 215 7.49 13.13 -2.83
CA ALA A 215 6.79 14.32 -2.35
C ALA A 215 7.73 15.53 -2.20
N PRO A 216 7.28 16.75 -2.53
CA PRO A 216 8.07 17.97 -2.32
C PRO A 216 8.54 18.15 -0.88
N THR A 217 7.75 17.71 0.11
CA THR A 217 8.10 17.76 1.54
C THR A 217 9.27 16.85 1.87
N ALA A 218 9.37 15.67 1.23
CA ALA A 218 10.49 14.76 1.43
C ALA A 218 11.79 15.38 0.87
N ILE A 219 11.75 15.93 -0.34
CA ILE A 219 12.92 16.61 -0.94
C ILE A 219 13.36 17.80 -0.09
N ARG A 220 12.43 18.66 0.33
CA ARG A 220 12.77 19.81 1.18
C ARG A 220 13.38 19.40 2.51
N ALA A 221 12.93 18.29 3.12
CA ALA A 221 13.51 17.76 4.33
C ALA A 221 14.95 17.28 4.09
N LEU A 222 15.20 16.57 2.99
CA LEU A 222 16.54 16.11 2.62
C LEU A 222 17.49 17.29 2.29
N MET A 223 17.01 18.32 1.59
CA MET A 223 17.79 19.52 1.26
C MET A 223 18.29 20.29 2.50
N ARG A 224 17.54 20.28 3.60
CA ARG A 224 17.96 20.91 4.86
C ARG A 224 19.20 20.28 5.47
N GLU A 225 19.48 19.01 5.17
CA GLU A 225 20.62 18.25 5.67
C GLU A 225 21.88 18.43 4.79
N GLY A 226 21.77 19.22 3.72
CA GLY A 226 22.86 19.55 2.80
C GLY A 226 23.08 18.51 1.70
N ASP A 227 24.00 18.81 0.79
CA ASP A 227 24.21 18.04 -0.45
C ASP A 227 25.20 16.87 -0.27
N ASP A 228 25.86 16.77 0.86
CA ASP A 228 26.92 15.76 1.05
C ASP A 228 26.41 14.32 1.00
N TYR A 229 25.14 14.12 1.37
CA TYR A 229 24.48 12.81 1.29
C TYR A 229 24.23 12.40 -0.17
N VAL A 230 23.95 13.37 -1.05
CA VAL A 230 23.74 13.10 -2.48
C VAL A 230 25.09 12.87 -3.17
N LYS A 231 26.11 13.67 -2.85
CA LYS A 231 27.46 13.59 -3.46
C LYS A 231 28.20 12.28 -3.18
N LYS A 232 27.82 11.56 -2.12
CA LYS A 232 28.40 10.26 -1.76
C LYS A 232 27.89 9.12 -2.64
N THR A 233 26.86 9.33 -3.41
CA THR A 233 26.28 8.33 -4.31
C THR A 233 26.78 8.53 -5.74
N LYS A 234 26.77 7.47 -6.54
CA LYS A 234 27.43 7.44 -7.87
C LYS A 234 26.57 8.03 -9.00
N ARG A 235 25.31 8.37 -8.72
CA ARG A 235 24.36 8.90 -9.73
C ARG A 235 23.78 10.24 -9.32
#